data_d62b666902b6433e50b33811193a82c4
#
_entry.id   d62b666902b6433e50b33811193a82c4
#
_cell.length_a   1.000
_cell.length_b   1.000
_cell.length_c   1.000
_cell.angle_alpha   90.00
_cell.angle_beta   90.00
_cell.angle_gamma   90.00
#
_symmetry.space_group_name_H-M   'P 1'
#
loop_
_entity.id
_entity.type
_entity.pdbx_description
1 polymer ?
#
loop_
_entity_poly.entity_id
_entity_poly.type
_entity_poly.pdbx_seq_one_letter_code
_entity_poly.pdbx_strand_id
1 'polypeptide(L)'
;GNQTNQGTSISTSIASGTMRIILHWGTNSGLNVVDSHLTGPDNSTGRFHIYWPNGKREFFYYSNDQTCSGCTAIQKSDNVSLDKDDYNGAPGTETITIPSGSWRRGTYRYSAHDYTNRASTSTTKFSISGTTVKVYYNDTETTYNVPNSAGNLWTVFTIDGSSKVVTTVNGMSAV
;
A
#
# COMPACT_ATOMS: atom_id res chain seq x y z
N GLY A 1 -4.89 -35.72 25.96
CA GLY A 1 -4.93 -35.47 24.53
C GLY A 1 -4.58 -34.04 24.27
N ASN A 2 -3.35 -33.79 23.74
CA ASN A 2 -2.85 -32.46 23.42
C ASN A 2 -3.40 -32.07 22.05
N GLN A 3 -4.33 -31.10 22.00
CA GLN A 3 -4.77 -30.48 20.75
C GLN A 3 -3.76 -29.40 20.38
N THR A 4 -2.88 -29.68 19.43
CA THR A 4 -2.07 -28.68 18.79
C THR A 4 -2.98 -27.85 17.88
N ASN A 5 -3.20 -26.57 18.21
CA ASN A 5 -3.80 -25.59 17.31
C ASN A 5 -2.87 -25.43 16.10
N GLN A 6 -3.20 -26.12 15.02
CA GLN A 6 -2.64 -25.83 13.71
C GLN A 6 -3.26 -24.51 13.24
N GLY A 7 -2.52 -23.43 13.39
CA GLY A 7 -2.85 -22.17 12.76
C GLY A 7 -2.94 -22.38 11.25
N THR A 8 -4.12 -22.28 10.72
CA THR A 8 -4.35 -22.33 9.27
C THR A 8 -3.68 -21.12 8.65
N SER A 9 -2.49 -21.29 8.13
CA SER A 9 -1.86 -20.32 7.25
C SER A 9 -2.67 -20.30 5.95
N ILE A 10 -3.54 -19.33 5.79
CA ILE A 10 -4.18 -19.06 4.51
C ILE A 10 -3.11 -18.40 3.64
N SER A 11 -2.32 -19.21 2.96
CA SER A 11 -1.53 -18.75 1.82
C SER A 11 -2.51 -18.46 0.68
N THR A 12 -3.02 -17.23 0.62
CA THR A 12 -3.66 -16.76 -0.58
C THR A 12 -2.56 -16.56 -1.61
N SER A 13 -2.44 -17.50 -2.55
CA SER A 13 -1.53 -17.35 -3.67
C SER A 13 -1.91 -16.07 -4.43
N ILE A 14 -1.01 -15.09 -4.41
CA ILE A 14 -1.18 -13.86 -5.17
C ILE A 14 -0.89 -14.20 -6.63
N ALA A 15 -1.78 -13.81 -7.55
CA ALA A 15 -1.58 -14.04 -8.98
C ALA A 15 -0.22 -13.47 -9.43
N SER A 16 0.52 -14.25 -10.23
CA SER A 16 1.82 -13.84 -10.76
C SER A 16 1.75 -12.47 -11.43
N GLY A 17 2.73 -11.62 -11.14
CA GLY A 17 2.79 -10.24 -11.62
C GLY A 17 1.93 -9.23 -10.85
N THR A 18 1.10 -9.69 -9.91
CA THR A 18 0.35 -8.84 -8.98
C THR A 18 1.24 -8.48 -7.80
N MET A 19 1.24 -7.21 -7.40
CA MET A 19 1.90 -6.76 -6.18
C MET A 19 0.87 -6.41 -5.12
N ARG A 20 1.09 -6.87 -3.88
CA ARG A 20 0.30 -6.49 -2.72
C ARG A 20 1.18 -5.80 -1.70
N ILE A 21 0.73 -4.66 -1.23
CA ILE A 21 1.40 -3.83 -0.22
C ILE A 21 0.53 -3.82 1.02
N ILE A 22 1.07 -4.27 2.15
CA ILE A 22 0.36 -4.35 3.42
C ILE A 22 1.06 -3.43 4.42
N LEU A 23 0.35 -2.41 4.88
CA LEU A 23 0.72 -1.56 5.99
C LEU A 23 0.15 -2.16 7.28
N HIS A 24 0.97 -2.24 8.32
CA HIS A 24 0.54 -2.65 9.65
C HIS A 24 1.12 -1.73 10.71
N TRP A 25 0.30 -1.32 11.69
CA TRP A 25 0.73 -0.56 12.85
C TRP A 25 0.15 -1.15 14.14
N GLY A 26 0.92 -1.05 15.22
CA GLY A 26 0.56 -1.58 16.53
C GLY A 26 0.03 -0.50 17.48
N THR A 27 -0.19 -0.89 18.74
CA THR A 27 -0.79 -0.04 19.79
C THR A 27 0.22 0.84 20.54
N ASN A 28 1.53 0.72 20.27
CA ASN A 28 2.58 1.10 21.22
C ASN A 28 2.98 2.58 21.23
N SER A 29 2.44 3.44 20.38
CA SER A 29 3.00 4.80 20.21
C SER A 29 2.01 5.94 20.27
N GLY A 30 0.74 5.65 20.52
CA GLY A 30 -0.33 6.65 20.40
C GLY A 30 -0.67 7.00 18.95
N LEU A 31 -0.38 6.09 18.01
CA LEU A 31 -0.97 6.04 16.69
C LEU A 31 -2.34 5.37 16.79
N ASN A 32 -3.34 5.97 16.16
CA ASN A 32 -4.63 5.32 15.96
C ASN A 32 -4.84 4.95 14.51
N VAL A 33 -4.54 5.86 13.59
CA VAL A 33 -4.75 5.66 12.14
C VAL A 33 -3.48 6.04 11.39
N VAL A 34 -3.08 5.16 10.49
CA VAL A 34 -2.00 5.38 9.53
C VAL A 34 -2.53 5.06 8.14
N ASP A 35 -2.43 6.02 7.23
CA ASP A 35 -2.99 5.91 5.89
C ASP A 35 -1.95 5.49 4.87
N SER A 36 -2.32 4.55 4.01
CA SER A 36 -1.57 4.18 2.81
C SER A 36 -1.79 5.18 1.68
N HIS A 37 -0.72 5.59 1.04
CA HIS A 37 -0.73 6.43 -0.16
C HIS A 37 0.07 5.79 -1.27
N LEU A 38 -0.57 5.54 -2.41
CA LEU A 38 0.12 5.10 -3.63
C LEU A 38 -0.12 6.11 -4.74
N THR A 39 0.94 6.61 -5.33
CA THR A 39 0.87 7.37 -6.58
C THR A 39 1.54 6.62 -7.70
N GLY A 40 1.02 6.72 -8.89
CA GLY A 40 1.58 6.08 -10.09
C GLY A 40 1.19 6.81 -11.35
N PRO A 41 1.73 6.41 -12.52
CA PRO A 41 1.36 7.00 -13.80
C PRO A 41 -0.12 6.71 -14.11
N ASP A 42 -0.83 7.70 -14.61
CA ASP A 42 -2.18 7.54 -15.16
C ASP A 42 -2.19 7.15 -16.65
N ASN A 43 -3.31 7.32 -17.34
CA ASN A 43 -3.44 7.02 -18.77
C ASN A 43 -2.84 8.08 -19.70
N SER A 44 -2.31 9.18 -19.15
CA SER A 44 -1.77 10.28 -19.94
C SER A 44 -0.36 10.66 -19.45
N THR A 45 -0.15 11.91 -19.14
CA THR A 45 1.10 12.44 -18.57
C THR A 45 1.01 12.74 -17.08
N GLY A 46 -0.14 12.49 -16.50
CA GLY A 46 -0.43 12.74 -15.09
C GLY A 46 -0.12 11.54 -14.19
N ARG A 47 -0.62 11.64 -12.99
CA ARG A 47 -0.46 10.62 -11.96
C ARG A 47 -1.78 10.40 -11.22
N PHE A 48 -2.10 9.15 -10.93
CA PHE A 48 -3.15 8.84 -9.97
C PHE A 48 -2.60 8.95 -8.53
N HIS A 49 -3.52 9.11 -7.58
CA HIS A 49 -3.24 9.03 -6.15
C HIS A 49 -4.35 8.22 -5.47
N ILE A 50 -3.97 7.07 -4.94
CA ILE A 50 -4.83 6.17 -4.17
C ILE A 50 -4.57 6.40 -2.69
N TYR A 51 -5.65 6.64 -1.94
CA TYR A 51 -5.66 6.81 -0.49
C TYR A 51 -7.11 6.74 0.04
N TRP A 52 -7.35 6.95 1.33
CA TRP A 52 -8.60 6.65 2.06
C TRP A 52 -9.92 7.28 1.57
N PRO A 53 -10.03 8.51 1.00
CA PRO A 53 -11.33 9.09 0.70
C PRO A 53 -12.11 8.31 -0.36
N ASN A 54 -13.42 8.27 -0.20
CA ASN A 54 -14.31 7.70 -1.22
C ASN A 54 -14.05 8.34 -2.60
N GLY A 55 -13.98 7.50 -3.63
CA GLY A 55 -13.65 7.93 -4.99
C GLY A 55 -12.14 8.12 -5.24
N LYS A 56 -11.28 7.90 -4.22
CA LYS A 56 -9.82 7.88 -4.34
C LYS A 56 -9.20 6.53 -3.98
N ARG A 57 -10.02 5.55 -3.60
CA ARG A 57 -9.55 4.20 -3.23
C ARG A 57 -9.23 3.32 -4.41
N GLU A 58 -9.63 3.71 -5.62
CA GLU A 58 -9.39 2.95 -6.85
C GLU A 58 -9.01 3.87 -7.99
N PHE A 59 -8.16 3.36 -8.88
CA PHE A 59 -7.87 3.96 -10.16
C PHE A 59 -8.07 2.94 -11.28
N PHE A 60 -8.93 3.28 -12.22
CA PHE A 60 -9.29 2.45 -13.36
C PHE A 60 -8.51 2.91 -14.59
N TYR A 61 -7.66 2.06 -15.14
CA TYR A 61 -6.97 2.36 -16.40
C TYR A 61 -7.89 2.28 -17.60
N TYR A 62 -8.84 1.37 -17.55
CA TYR A 62 -9.94 1.28 -18.52
C TYR A 62 -11.25 1.71 -17.85
N SER A 63 -12.38 1.47 -18.44
CA SER A 63 -13.65 1.68 -17.75
C SER A 63 -13.82 0.67 -16.62
N ASN A 64 -14.72 0.94 -15.68
CA ASN A 64 -15.09 -0.01 -14.63
C ASN A 64 -15.22 -1.41 -15.25
N ASP A 65 -14.59 -2.40 -14.64
CA ASP A 65 -14.42 -3.77 -15.10
C ASP A 65 -15.66 -4.41 -15.73
N GLN A 66 -16.84 -4.20 -15.12
CA GLN A 66 -18.09 -4.78 -15.55
C GLN A 66 -18.72 -4.11 -16.77
N THR A 67 -18.32 -2.89 -17.09
CA THR A 67 -18.96 -2.06 -18.12
C THR A 67 -18.16 -1.95 -19.41
N CYS A 68 -16.91 -2.38 -19.43
CA CYS A 68 -16.06 -2.31 -20.63
C CYS A 68 -16.46 -3.37 -21.66
N SER A 69 -17.27 -2.97 -22.65
CA SER A 69 -17.57 -3.81 -23.80
C SER A 69 -16.33 -3.96 -24.69
N GLY A 70 -15.95 -5.20 -24.99
CA GLY A 70 -14.77 -5.52 -25.79
C GLY A 70 -13.44 -5.57 -25.04
N CYS A 71 -13.40 -5.26 -23.75
CA CYS A 71 -12.20 -5.43 -22.94
C CYS A 71 -11.87 -6.92 -22.68
N THR A 72 -10.59 -7.23 -22.66
CA THR A 72 -10.09 -8.54 -22.23
C THR A 72 -10.30 -8.75 -20.72
N ALA A 73 -10.21 -10.00 -20.26
CA ALA A 73 -10.29 -10.29 -18.82
C ALA A 73 -9.22 -9.54 -18.00
N ILE A 74 -8.00 -9.40 -18.55
CA ILE A 74 -6.91 -8.63 -17.90
C ILE A 74 -7.27 -7.16 -17.79
N GLN A 75 -7.84 -6.56 -18.84
CA GLN A 75 -8.24 -5.16 -18.83
C GLN A 75 -9.38 -4.90 -17.84
N LYS A 76 -10.25 -5.88 -17.63
CA LYS A 76 -11.35 -5.81 -16.66
C LYS A 76 -10.91 -5.94 -15.21
N SER A 77 -9.68 -6.32 -14.95
CA SER A 77 -9.11 -6.53 -13.61
C SER A 77 -7.83 -5.71 -13.39
N ASP A 78 -7.67 -4.58 -14.08
CA ASP A 78 -6.45 -3.79 -14.04
C ASP A 78 -6.53 -2.55 -13.14
N ASN A 79 -7.50 -2.51 -12.24
CA ASN A 79 -7.64 -1.40 -11.32
C ASN A 79 -6.63 -1.50 -10.19
N VAL A 80 -5.94 -0.39 -9.91
CA VAL A 80 -5.16 -0.27 -8.68
C VAL A 80 -6.09 0.12 -7.56
N SER A 81 -6.04 -0.57 -6.41
CA SER A 81 -7.01 -0.37 -5.34
C SER A 81 -6.40 -0.36 -3.95
N LEU A 82 -6.99 0.44 -3.06
CA LEU A 82 -6.91 0.32 -1.61
C LEU A 82 -8.01 -0.65 -1.18
N ASP A 83 -7.66 -1.94 -1.06
CA ASP A 83 -8.61 -3.03 -0.81
C ASP A 83 -9.17 -2.98 0.62
N LYS A 84 -8.33 -2.57 1.57
CA LYS A 84 -8.67 -2.39 2.97
C LYS A 84 -8.16 -1.05 3.46
N ASP A 85 -9.07 -0.26 4.01
CA ASP A 85 -8.85 0.98 4.75
C ASP A 85 -9.29 0.75 6.20
N ASP A 86 -8.38 0.94 7.16
CA ASP A 86 -8.63 0.66 8.57
C ASP A 86 -8.59 1.95 9.40
N TYR A 87 -9.78 2.46 9.69
CA TYR A 87 -9.99 3.67 10.49
C TYR A 87 -10.42 3.37 11.94
N ASN A 88 -10.42 2.10 12.35
CA ASN A 88 -10.96 1.67 13.65
C ASN A 88 -9.99 1.86 14.82
N GLY A 89 -8.81 2.39 14.57
CA GLY A 89 -7.78 2.59 15.58
C GLY A 89 -6.65 1.56 15.51
N ALA A 90 -5.82 1.54 16.54
CA ALA A 90 -4.68 0.63 16.62
C ALA A 90 -5.01 -0.63 17.45
N PRO A 91 -4.53 -1.82 17.09
CA PRO A 91 -3.70 -2.09 15.90
C PRO A 91 -4.51 -2.01 14.60
N GLY A 92 -3.86 -1.64 13.50
CA GLY A 92 -4.54 -1.52 12.23
C GLY A 92 -3.74 -2.09 11.07
N THR A 93 -4.43 -2.30 9.95
CA THR A 93 -3.84 -2.83 8.72
C THR A 93 -4.55 -2.27 7.50
N GLU A 94 -3.78 -1.77 6.54
CA GLU A 94 -4.28 -1.41 5.21
C GLU A 94 -3.63 -2.24 4.12
N THR A 95 -4.32 -2.37 3.00
CA THR A 95 -3.83 -3.17 1.88
C THR A 95 -4.07 -2.45 0.56
N ILE A 96 -3.01 -2.32 -0.24
CA ILE A 96 -3.08 -1.86 -1.63
C ILE A 96 -2.69 -3.00 -2.56
N THR A 97 -3.45 -3.18 -3.64
CA THR A 97 -3.14 -4.14 -4.70
C THR A 97 -2.90 -3.44 -6.03
N ILE A 98 -1.80 -3.82 -6.69
CA ILE A 98 -1.49 -3.46 -8.08
C ILE A 98 -1.59 -4.76 -8.89
N PRO A 99 -2.69 -5.01 -9.61
CA PRO A 99 -2.85 -6.21 -10.42
C PRO A 99 -1.82 -6.30 -11.56
N SER A 100 -1.57 -7.50 -12.06
CA SER A 100 -0.60 -7.74 -13.14
C SER A 100 -0.88 -6.92 -14.40
N GLY A 101 -2.14 -6.66 -14.71
CA GLY A 101 -2.57 -5.86 -15.87
C GLY A 101 -2.45 -4.34 -15.66
N SER A 102 -2.27 -3.88 -14.42
CA SER A 102 -2.27 -2.44 -14.07
C SER A 102 -0.93 -1.75 -14.25
N TRP A 103 0.14 -2.50 -14.52
CA TRP A 103 1.45 -1.90 -14.63
C TRP A 103 1.58 -1.00 -15.86
N ARG A 104 1.97 0.25 -15.64
CA ARG A 104 2.29 1.22 -16.67
C ARG A 104 3.73 1.69 -16.52
N ARG A 105 4.35 2.05 -17.61
CA ARG A 105 5.72 2.61 -17.61
C ARG A 105 5.74 3.90 -16.80
N GLY A 106 6.71 4.02 -15.91
CA GLY A 106 6.90 5.18 -15.04
C GLY A 106 7.07 4.77 -13.58
N THR A 107 7.23 5.75 -12.71
CA THR A 107 7.52 5.52 -11.28
C THR A 107 6.24 5.51 -10.47
N TYR A 108 6.06 4.44 -9.70
CA TYR A 108 5.10 4.39 -8.60
C TYR A 108 5.83 4.79 -7.30
N ARG A 109 5.11 5.43 -6.38
CA ARG A 109 5.64 5.77 -5.05
C ARG A 109 4.64 5.35 -3.99
N TYR A 110 5.12 4.61 -2.99
CA TYR A 110 4.34 4.25 -1.83
C TYR A 110 4.83 5.02 -0.60
N SER A 111 3.88 5.56 0.16
CA SER A 111 4.11 6.26 1.42
C SER A 111 3.06 5.86 2.45
N ALA A 112 3.42 5.92 3.73
CA ALA A 112 2.50 5.79 4.86
C ALA A 112 2.45 7.13 5.63
N HIS A 113 1.25 7.59 5.97
CA HIS A 113 1.03 8.87 6.63
C HIS A 113 0.42 8.66 8.02
N ASP A 114 1.06 9.20 9.04
CA ASP A 114 0.51 9.24 10.40
C ASP A 114 -0.64 10.25 10.47
N TYR A 115 -1.84 9.79 10.12
CA TYR A 115 -3.04 10.62 10.13
C TYR A 115 -3.41 11.09 11.53
N THR A 116 -3.13 10.28 12.56
CA THR A 116 -3.38 10.64 13.96
C THR A 116 -2.65 11.91 14.36
N ASN A 117 -1.38 12.02 13.97
CA ASN A 117 -0.52 13.15 14.33
C ASN A 117 -0.23 14.08 13.14
N ARG A 118 -1.15 14.14 12.15
CA ARG A 118 -0.99 14.92 10.91
C ARG A 118 -0.72 16.42 11.12
N ALA A 119 -1.14 16.97 12.25
CA ALA A 119 -0.89 18.38 12.60
C ALA A 119 0.52 18.62 13.19
N SER A 120 1.31 17.56 13.44
CA SER A 120 2.63 17.66 14.06
C SER A 120 3.72 17.22 13.09
N THR A 121 4.41 18.19 12.52
CA THR A 121 5.49 17.96 11.55
C THR A 121 6.78 17.42 12.17
N SER A 122 6.91 17.48 13.49
CA SER A 122 8.07 17.01 14.27
C SER A 122 7.75 15.82 15.17
N THR A 123 6.61 15.15 14.94
CA THR A 123 6.22 13.98 15.75
C THR A 123 7.25 12.85 15.66
N THR A 124 7.51 12.21 16.81
CA THR A 124 8.31 10.96 16.87
C THR A 124 7.42 9.74 17.09
N LYS A 125 6.10 9.94 17.18
CA LYS A 125 5.14 8.85 17.43
C LYS A 125 5.18 7.79 16.34
N PHE A 126 5.31 8.23 15.09
CA PHE A 126 5.41 7.32 13.95
C PHE A 126 6.69 6.48 14.01
N SER A 127 7.84 7.09 14.28
CA SER A 127 9.13 6.40 14.30
C SER A 127 9.27 5.33 15.37
N ILE A 128 8.54 5.45 16.49
CA ILE A 128 8.58 4.49 17.60
C ILE A 128 7.40 3.49 17.58
N SER A 129 6.56 3.54 16.56
CA SER A 129 5.31 2.78 16.48
C SER A 129 5.50 1.29 16.18
N GLY A 130 6.65 0.91 15.66
CA GLY A 130 6.85 -0.42 15.10
C GLY A 130 6.04 -0.67 13.82
N THR A 131 5.59 0.40 13.15
CA THR A 131 4.89 0.30 11.86
C THR A 131 5.77 -0.38 10.82
N THR A 132 5.17 -1.30 10.09
CA THR A 132 5.82 -2.07 9.03
C THR A 132 5.04 -2.00 7.73
N VAL A 133 5.76 -2.09 6.63
CA VAL A 133 5.18 -2.29 5.30
C VAL A 133 5.74 -3.57 4.72
N LYS A 134 4.85 -4.48 4.33
CA LYS A 134 5.20 -5.72 3.63
C LYS A 134 4.78 -5.64 2.19
N VAL A 135 5.67 -6.03 1.31
CA VAL A 135 5.42 -6.13 -0.13
C VAL A 135 5.50 -7.58 -0.55
N TYR A 136 4.44 -8.07 -1.16
CA TYR A 136 4.37 -9.40 -1.76
C TYR A 136 4.37 -9.27 -3.27
N TYR A 137 5.36 -9.87 -3.92
CA TYR A 137 5.46 -9.89 -5.38
C TYR A 137 6.18 -11.15 -5.86
N ASN A 138 5.56 -11.92 -6.77
CA ASN A 138 6.13 -13.16 -7.34
C ASN A 138 6.73 -14.08 -6.27
N ASP A 139 5.92 -14.49 -5.28
CA ASP A 139 6.27 -15.38 -4.17
C ASP A 139 7.38 -14.86 -3.23
N THR A 140 7.76 -13.59 -3.38
CA THR A 140 8.74 -12.94 -2.51
C THR A 140 8.04 -11.98 -1.57
N GLU A 141 8.38 -12.07 -0.28
CA GLU A 141 8.01 -11.08 0.75
C GLU A 141 9.21 -10.18 1.07
N THR A 142 8.99 -8.88 1.05
CA THR A 142 9.97 -7.88 1.52
C THR A 142 9.33 -7.04 2.61
N THR A 143 10.01 -6.87 3.75
CA THR A 143 9.53 -6.06 4.87
C THR A 143 10.35 -4.78 5.02
N TYR A 144 9.65 -3.66 5.19
CA TYR A 144 10.21 -2.36 5.52
C TYR A 144 9.75 -1.97 6.92
N ASN A 145 10.68 -1.45 7.72
CA ASN A 145 10.40 -0.92 9.05
C ASN A 145 10.45 0.60 9.01
N VAL A 146 9.54 1.24 9.73
CA VAL A 146 9.53 2.70 9.86
C VAL A 146 10.87 3.19 10.41
N PRO A 147 11.50 4.23 9.80
CA PRO A 147 12.80 4.71 10.25
C PRO A 147 12.69 5.50 11.57
N ASN A 148 13.75 5.46 12.36
CA ASN A 148 13.83 6.22 13.61
C ASN A 148 14.17 7.69 13.32
N SER A 149 13.20 8.43 12.78
CA SER A 149 13.30 9.86 12.46
C SER A 149 11.97 10.55 12.73
N ALA A 150 12.02 11.83 13.10
CA ALA A 150 10.81 12.63 13.27
C ALA A 150 10.13 12.92 11.93
N GLY A 151 8.80 13.02 11.95
CA GLY A 151 7.97 13.30 10.79
C GLY A 151 6.65 12.55 10.83
N ASN A 152 5.74 12.91 9.95
CA ASN A 152 4.40 12.31 9.85
C ASN A 152 4.15 11.61 8.50
N LEU A 153 5.08 11.71 7.54
CA LEU A 153 5.02 11.00 6.26
C LEU A 153 6.27 10.16 6.04
N TRP A 154 6.09 8.85 5.94
CA TRP A 154 7.13 7.89 5.61
C TRP A 154 7.05 7.51 4.13
N THR A 155 7.97 7.99 3.30
CA THR A 155 8.15 7.48 1.95
C THR A 155 8.95 6.19 2.03
N VAL A 156 8.29 5.06 1.75
CA VAL A 156 8.87 3.73 1.96
C VAL A 156 9.76 3.33 0.79
N PHE A 157 9.20 3.41 -0.42
CA PHE A 157 9.90 3.00 -1.65
C PHE A 157 9.29 3.63 -2.90
N THR A 158 10.02 3.50 -4.00
CA THR A 158 9.51 3.67 -5.36
C THR A 158 9.57 2.36 -6.12
N ILE A 159 8.74 2.22 -7.17
CA ILE A 159 8.72 1.05 -8.05
C ILE A 159 8.85 1.54 -9.49
N ASP A 160 9.77 0.96 -10.25
CA ASP A 160 9.77 1.15 -11.70
C ASP A 160 8.68 0.28 -12.33
N GLY A 161 7.70 0.90 -12.95
CA GLY A 161 6.54 0.21 -13.49
C GLY A 161 6.84 -0.69 -14.71
N SER A 162 8.00 -0.55 -15.35
CA SER A 162 8.43 -1.42 -16.46
C SER A 162 9.10 -2.69 -15.94
N SER A 163 10.11 -2.55 -15.08
CA SER A 163 10.90 -3.66 -14.55
C SER A 163 10.30 -4.28 -13.28
N LYS A 164 9.38 -3.58 -12.59
CA LYS A 164 8.83 -3.92 -11.27
C LYS A 164 9.87 -3.91 -10.15
N VAL A 165 11.03 -3.32 -10.42
CA VAL A 165 12.09 -3.17 -9.41
C VAL A 165 11.65 -2.17 -8.35
N VAL A 166 11.72 -2.61 -7.09
CA VAL A 166 11.46 -1.78 -5.91
C VAL A 166 12.77 -1.15 -5.44
N THR A 167 12.79 0.17 -5.35
CA THR A 167 13.92 0.94 -4.81
C THR A 167 13.55 1.52 -3.46
N THR A 168 14.24 1.10 -2.42
CA THR A 168 14.04 1.60 -1.06
C THR A 168 14.37 3.09 -0.97
N VAL A 169 13.45 3.86 -0.40
CA VAL A 169 13.66 5.28 -0.04
C VAL A 169 13.87 5.41 1.47
N ASN A 170 12.96 4.81 2.23
CA ASN A 170 12.95 4.76 3.70
C ASN A 170 13.15 6.14 4.37
N GLY A 171 12.54 7.17 3.81
CA GLY A 171 12.70 8.55 4.24
C GLY A 171 11.49 9.07 5.01
N MET A 172 11.73 9.76 6.14
CA MET A 172 10.70 10.51 6.86
C MET A 172 10.69 11.96 6.41
N SER A 173 9.50 12.54 6.34
CA SER A 173 9.28 13.96 6.06
C SER A 173 8.11 14.50 6.86
N ALA A 174 7.96 15.81 6.83
CA ALA A 174 6.85 16.54 7.41
C ALA A 174 5.93 17.02 6.27
N VAL A 175 4.61 16.84 6.43
CA VAL A 175 3.57 17.33 5.52
C VAL A 175 2.40 17.95 6.28
#